data_ec36905790577997d92a39b2ac8eb39b
#
_entry.id   ec36905790577997d92a39b2ac8eb39b
#
_cell.length_a   1.000
_cell.length_b   1.000
_cell.length_c   1.000
_cell.angle_alpha   90.00
_cell.angle_beta   90.00
_cell.angle_gamma   90.00
#
_symmetry.space_group_name_H-M   'P 1'
#
loop_
_entity.id
_entity.type
_entity.pdbx_description
1 polymer ?
#
loop_
_entity_poly.entity_id
_entity_poly.type
_entity_poly.pdbx_seq_one_letter_code
_entity_poly.pdbx_strand_id
1 'polypeptide(L)'
;MRTILAGLLLASAACTGSIEDTGDVDPNLPPPTDVKVVVKDRYTPQAGVRVIFQNPDDSLISDIVTDANGAAEVAMTAGNVTVIRSYPVPTNGGPRKVPDVYTYVDVKAGDLLELGNDESNGTAGAIVVKVPEGANGTVKVSTPCGSGQGTAPNVAITVTDCPTMMDFYVVDGDNSSFYKKAPYAENVNLGTEVLSGNLAATLAATNVPIGAQVNIEERVVAGMFALFSSGTKRVDQTPAQVNLPNVTGVEQLVLVQIQATEGRQMVASRSSYSASPVIFDATANLIPFVSTVEYKPAGITWMETGAGTADATIVRMDVTRGGPQTVDNEYTRIIIAPHAVGTLHVPLLPDALYNLGMMDQIAGTHGLIKATGGYAKLRGKAFVVANPIETAPTDGTVTLSYAGNPPTRPAP
;
A
#
# COMPACT_ATOMS: atom_id res chain seq x y z
N MET A 1 23.02 20.82 63.42
CA MET A 1 21.79 20.68 62.67
C MET A 1 22.12 20.74 61.19
N ARG A 2 22.13 19.61 60.51
CA ARG A 2 22.40 19.50 59.05
C ARG A 2 21.08 19.15 58.38
N THR A 3 20.56 20.06 57.57
CA THR A 3 19.35 19.84 56.75
C THR A 3 19.79 19.33 55.36
N ILE A 4 19.40 18.12 55.02
CA ILE A 4 19.63 17.49 53.70
C ILE A 4 18.41 17.84 52.84
N LEU A 5 18.66 18.57 51.75
CA LEU A 5 17.66 18.84 50.70
C LEU A 5 17.77 17.73 49.66
N ALA A 6 16.76 16.88 49.59
CA ALA A 6 16.64 15.85 48.56
C ALA A 6 16.00 16.47 47.29
N GLY A 7 16.79 16.60 46.23
CA GLY A 7 16.31 17.01 44.91
C GLY A 7 15.69 15.84 44.19
N LEU A 8 14.41 15.98 43.85
CA LEU A 8 13.67 15.02 43.02
C LEU A 8 13.96 15.31 41.54
N LEU A 9 14.77 14.47 40.90
CA LEU A 9 14.94 14.48 39.45
C LEU A 9 13.78 13.73 38.81
N LEU A 10 12.86 14.47 38.19
CA LEU A 10 11.89 13.88 37.25
C LEU A 10 12.60 13.61 35.92
N ALA A 11 12.89 12.36 35.66
CA ALA A 11 13.28 11.89 34.32
C ALA A 11 12.02 11.75 33.46
N SER A 12 11.82 12.69 32.54
CA SER A 12 10.83 12.56 31.46
C SER A 12 11.37 11.57 30.44
N ALA A 13 10.94 10.31 30.51
CA ALA A 13 11.14 9.35 29.45
C ALA A 13 10.26 9.74 28.26
N ALA A 14 10.86 10.31 27.23
CA ALA A 14 10.24 10.45 25.92
C ALA A 14 10.17 9.05 25.30
N CYS A 15 8.97 8.48 25.28
CA CYS A 15 8.69 7.27 24.50
C CYS A 15 8.70 7.64 23.01
N THR A 16 9.83 7.52 22.35
CA THR A 16 9.91 7.36 20.91
C THR A 16 9.72 5.87 20.62
N GLY A 17 8.48 5.42 20.64
CA GLY A 17 8.14 4.04 20.28
C GLY A 17 7.88 3.95 18.80
N SER A 18 8.88 3.57 18.00
CA SER A 18 8.62 2.79 16.80
C SER A 18 8.13 1.44 17.29
N ILE A 19 6.87 1.12 17.09
CA ILE A 19 6.36 -0.23 17.31
C ILE A 19 6.90 -1.08 16.17
N GLU A 20 8.13 -1.55 16.29
CA GLU A 20 8.53 -2.79 15.64
C GLU A 20 7.81 -3.90 16.40
N ASP A 21 6.79 -4.46 15.75
CA ASP A 21 6.05 -5.62 16.27
C ASP A 21 6.93 -6.88 16.20
N THR A 22 7.97 -6.91 17.01
CA THR A 22 8.59 -8.14 17.47
C THR A 22 7.79 -8.52 18.71
N GLY A 23 6.65 -9.18 18.46
CA GLY A 23 5.80 -9.66 19.55
C GLY A 23 6.58 -10.53 20.52
N ASP A 24 7.11 -9.93 21.58
CA ASP A 24 7.34 -10.63 22.83
C ASP A 24 5.97 -11.00 23.40
N VAL A 25 5.44 -12.11 22.86
CA VAL A 25 4.25 -12.73 23.42
C VAL A 25 4.64 -13.18 24.82
N ASP A 26 4.06 -12.53 25.83
CA ASP A 26 4.22 -13.00 27.21
C ASP A 26 3.80 -14.47 27.22
N PRO A 27 4.73 -15.42 27.50
CA PRO A 27 4.44 -16.84 27.43
C PRO A 27 3.36 -17.30 28.43
N ASN A 28 2.96 -16.41 29.34
CA ASN A 28 1.91 -16.69 30.34
C ASN A 28 0.53 -16.17 29.90
N LEU A 29 0.42 -15.41 28.81
CA LEU A 29 -0.89 -15.06 28.28
C LEU A 29 -1.46 -16.23 27.47
N PRO A 30 -2.76 -16.55 27.61
CA PRO A 30 -3.39 -17.52 26.74
C PRO A 30 -3.27 -17.05 25.29
N PRO A 31 -3.04 -17.95 24.34
CA PRO A 31 -2.98 -17.58 22.93
C PRO A 31 -4.27 -16.83 22.53
N PRO A 32 -4.17 -15.81 21.67
CA PRO A 32 -5.36 -15.11 21.20
C PRO A 32 -6.32 -16.09 20.52
N THR A 33 -7.59 -15.95 20.79
CA THR A 33 -8.66 -16.80 20.25
C THR A 33 -9.47 -16.10 19.17
N ASP A 34 -9.34 -14.76 19.10
CA ASP A 34 -10.22 -13.92 18.31
C ASP A 34 -9.51 -13.42 17.04
N VAL A 35 -10.30 -13.25 16.00
CA VAL A 35 -9.93 -12.49 14.80
C VAL A 35 -10.61 -11.15 14.85
N LYS A 36 -9.84 -10.10 14.65
CA LYS A 36 -10.32 -8.73 14.66
C LYS A 36 -10.24 -8.09 13.29
N VAL A 37 -11.32 -7.40 12.90
CA VAL A 37 -11.39 -6.57 11.70
C VAL A 37 -11.57 -5.12 12.12
N VAL A 38 -10.81 -4.22 11.53
CA VAL A 38 -10.97 -2.77 11.71
C VAL A 38 -11.18 -2.12 10.36
N VAL A 39 -12.28 -1.38 10.23
CA VAL A 39 -12.64 -0.70 8.97
C VAL A 39 -12.64 0.80 9.19
N LYS A 40 -11.85 1.50 8.37
CA LYS A 40 -11.78 2.96 8.37
C LYS A 40 -12.06 3.49 6.95
N ASP A 41 -12.65 4.66 6.84
CA ASP A 41 -12.65 5.43 5.61
C ASP A 41 -11.67 6.57 5.77
N ARG A 42 -10.56 6.47 5.07
CA ARG A 42 -9.34 7.25 5.35
C ARG A 42 -8.93 7.09 6.82
N TYR A 43 -9.39 7.96 7.71
CA TYR A 43 -9.04 8.01 9.14
C TYR A 43 -10.23 7.79 10.06
N THR A 44 -11.44 7.82 9.51
CA THR A 44 -12.67 7.76 10.30
C THR A 44 -13.12 6.31 10.45
N PRO A 45 -13.28 5.80 11.67
CA PRO A 45 -13.88 4.49 11.89
C PRO A 45 -15.24 4.37 11.20
N GLN A 46 -15.46 3.25 10.54
CA GLN A 46 -16.70 2.97 9.81
C GLN A 46 -17.57 2.00 10.60
N ALA A 47 -18.57 2.52 11.30
CA ALA A 47 -19.60 1.70 11.95
C ALA A 47 -20.61 1.15 10.94
N GLY A 48 -21.20 -0.01 11.25
CA GLY A 48 -22.26 -0.62 10.44
C GLY A 48 -21.76 -1.31 9.16
N VAL A 49 -20.47 -1.53 8.99
CA VAL A 49 -19.92 -2.32 7.88
C VAL A 49 -20.11 -3.81 8.17
N ARG A 50 -20.71 -4.54 7.24
CA ARG A 50 -20.98 -5.96 7.39
C ARG A 50 -19.70 -6.79 7.32
N VAL A 51 -19.48 -7.67 8.28
CA VAL A 51 -18.36 -8.59 8.39
C VAL A 51 -18.87 -10.00 8.61
N ILE A 52 -18.48 -10.93 7.73
CA ILE A 52 -18.90 -12.33 7.74
C ILE A 52 -17.68 -13.18 8.09
N PHE A 53 -17.79 -13.98 9.14
CA PHE A 53 -16.77 -14.92 9.59
C PHE A 53 -17.25 -16.33 9.28
N GLN A 54 -16.42 -17.14 8.61
CA GLN A 54 -16.74 -18.48 8.15
C GLN A 54 -15.63 -19.46 8.49
N ASN A 55 -15.99 -20.70 8.71
CA ASN A 55 -15.04 -21.81 8.76
C ASN A 55 -14.37 -22.05 7.39
N PRO A 56 -13.28 -22.82 7.31
CA PRO A 56 -12.63 -23.15 6.03
C PRO A 56 -13.53 -23.88 5.02
N ASP A 57 -14.63 -24.48 5.47
CA ASP A 57 -15.64 -25.15 4.66
C ASP A 57 -16.82 -24.25 4.25
N ASP A 58 -16.67 -22.95 4.39
CA ASP A 58 -17.65 -21.88 4.14
C ASP A 58 -18.87 -21.89 5.10
N SER A 59 -18.92 -22.76 6.10
CA SER A 59 -19.99 -22.71 7.10
C SER A 59 -19.89 -21.44 7.94
N LEU A 60 -21.04 -20.82 8.22
CA LEU A 60 -21.11 -19.53 8.92
C LEU A 60 -20.71 -19.69 10.40
N ILE A 61 -19.78 -18.86 10.86
CA ILE A 61 -19.49 -18.66 12.29
C ILE A 61 -20.31 -17.47 12.81
N SER A 62 -20.19 -16.31 12.13
CA SER A 62 -20.88 -15.09 12.54
C SER A 62 -21.07 -14.13 11.36
N ASP A 63 -22.15 -13.37 11.39
CA ASP A 63 -22.48 -12.30 10.44
C ASP A 63 -22.89 -11.08 11.24
N ILE A 64 -21.96 -10.15 11.41
CA ILE A 64 -22.10 -8.99 12.29
C ILE A 64 -21.72 -7.71 11.55
N VAL A 65 -21.90 -6.58 12.20
CA VAL A 65 -21.48 -5.28 11.71
C VAL A 65 -20.43 -4.66 12.63
N THR A 66 -19.58 -3.82 12.08
CA THR A 66 -18.59 -3.07 12.86
C THR A 66 -19.27 -2.12 13.86
N ASP A 67 -18.67 -1.96 15.02
CA ASP A 67 -19.08 -1.04 16.09
C ASP A 67 -18.75 0.43 15.78
N ALA A 68 -18.96 1.32 16.76
CA ALA A 68 -18.65 2.76 16.63
C ALA A 68 -17.15 3.05 16.41
N ASN A 69 -16.26 2.11 16.74
CA ASN A 69 -14.82 2.21 16.50
C ASN A 69 -14.41 1.57 15.16
N GLY A 70 -15.39 1.18 14.35
CA GLY A 70 -15.15 0.47 13.09
C GLY A 70 -14.67 -0.96 13.29
N ALA A 71 -14.83 -1.56 14.46
CA ALA A 71 -14.30 -2.87 14.81
C ALA A 71 -15.37 -3.96 14.82
N ALA A 72 -14.99 -5.17 14.36
CA ALA A 72 -15.73 -6.41 14.51
C ALA A 72 -14.75 -7.49 14.96
N GLU A 73 -15.15 -8.32 15.94
CA GLU A 73 -14.27 -9.32 16.56
C GLU A 73 -15.05 -10.59 16.86
N VAL A 74 -14.48 -11.73 16.51
CA VAL A 74 -15.11 -13.05 16.68
C VAL A 74 -14.07 -14.11 17.03
N ALA A 75 -14.38 -14.94 17.99
CA ALA A 75 -13.56 -16.11 18.33
C ALA A 75 -13.60 -17.13 17.18
N MET A 76 -12.43 -17.41 16.60
CA MET A 76 -12.26 -18.43 15.57
C MET A 76 -10.81 -18.92 15.51
N THR A 77 -10.63 -20.21 15.23
CA THR A 77 -9.29 -20.80 15.11
C THR A 77 -8.66 -20.52 13.75
N ALA A 78 -9.42 -20.74 12.70
CA ALA A 78 -9.03 -20.46 11.31
C ALA A 78 -10.29 -20.39 10.44
N GLY A 79 -10.19 -19.74 9.28
CA GLY A 79 -11.29 -19.68 8.32
C GLY A 79 -11.17 -18.51 7.34
N ASN A 80 -12.33 -18.03 6.89
CA ASN A 80 -12.42 -16.95 5.94
C ASN A 80 -13.14 -15.76 6.59
N VAL A 81 -12.68 -14.55 6.26
CA VAL A 81 -13.33 -13.30 6.69
C VAL A 81 -13.70 -12.48 5.47
N THR A 82 -14.96 -12.09 5.37
CA THR A 82 -15.44 -11.25 4.29
C THR A 82 -15.99 -9.93 4.83
N VAL A 83 -15.50 -8.81 4.29
CA VAL A 83 -15.94 -7.47 4.60
C VAL A 83 -16.67 -6.89 3.39
N ILE A 84 -17.90 -6.41 3.60
CA ILE A 84 -18.74 -5.84 2.53
C ILE A 84 -18.88 -4.34 2.77
N ARG A 85 -18.27 -3.55 1.89
CA ARG A 85 -18.34 -2.09 1.90
C ARG A 85 -19.09 -1.58 0.68
N SER A 86 -19.80 -0.48 0.82
CA SER A 86 -20.49 0.17 -0.30
C SER A 86 -19.99 1.59 -0.47
N TYR A 87 -19.54 1.93 -1.65
CA TYR A 87 -19.07 3.27 -2.00
C TYR A 87 -20.06 3.97 -2.93
N PRO A 88 -20.29 5.28 -2.76
CA PRO A 88 -21.03 6.07 -3.73
C PRO A 88 -20.21 6.21 -5.01
N VAL A 89 -20.76 5.76 -6.14
CA VAL A 89 -20.20 5.98 -7.46
C VAL A 89 -21.02 7.06 -8.15
N PRO A 90 -20.43 8.17 -8.60
CA PRO A 90 -21.15 9.20 -9.35
C PRO A 90 -21.72 8.62 -10.65
N THR A 91 -23.00 8.79 -10.88
CA THR A 91 -23.66 8.43 -12.13
C THR A 91 -24.53 9.59 -12.62
N ASN A 92 -24.90 9.59 -13.90
CA ASN A 92 -25.80 10.61 -14.47
C ASN A 92 -27.20 10.63 -13.81
N GLY A 93 -27.56 9.58 -13.06
CA GLY A 93 -28.85 9.47 -12.34
C GLY A 93 -28.75 9.72 -10.83
N GLY A 94 -27.58 10.16 -10.33
CA GLY A 94 -27.29 10.33 -8.90
C GLY A 94 -26.27 9.31 -8.39
N PRO A 95 -25.79 9.44 -7.14
CA PRO A 95 -24.79 8.55 -6.60
C PRO A 95 -25.38 7.14 -6.44
N ARG A 96 -24.71 6.16 -7.06
CA ARG A 96 -24.99 4.73 -6.92
C ARG A 96 -24.02 4.13 -5.90
N LYS A 97 -24.50 3.22 -5.07
CA LYS A 97 -23.64 2.45 -4.17
C LYS A 97 -23.27 1.12 -4.82
N VAL A 98 -22.00 0.92 -5.13
CA VAL A 98 -21.48 -0.36 -5.62
C VAL A 98 -20.78 -1.05 -4.45
N PRO A 99 -21.17 -2.28 -4.09
CA PRO A 99 -20.50 -3.03 -3.03
C PRO A 99 -19.11 -3.50 -3.47
N ASP A 100 -18.13 -3.31 -2.58
CA ASP A 100 -16.84 -3.98 -2.63
C ASP A 100 -16.83 -5.09 -1.58
N VAL A 101 -16.58 -6.32 -2.01
CA VAL A 101 -16.58 -7.53 -1.21
C VAL A 101 -15.14 -8.02 -1.06
N TYR A 102 -14.53 -7.79 0.09
CA TYR A 102 -13.16 -8.22 0.40
C TYR A 102 -13.20 -9.53 1.15
N THR A 103 -12.62 -10.59 0.60
CA THR A 103 -12.55 -11.91 1.24
C THR A 103 -11.09 -12.27 1.53
N TYR A 104 -10.79 -12.53 2.78
CA TYR A 104 -9.51 -13.01 3.28
C TYR A 104 -9.63 -14.48 3.61
N VAL A 105 -8.82 -15.32 2.95
CA VAL A 105 -8.82 -16.76 3.11
C VAL A 105 -7.72 -17.17 4.08
N ASP A 106 -7.92 -18.23 4.84
CA ASP A 106 -6.96 -18.77 5.82
C ASP A 106 -6.54 -17.76 6.90
N VAL A 107 -7.51 -16.97 7.37
CA VAL A 107 -7.34 -16.09 8.53
C VAL A 107 -7.27 -16.95 9.79
N LYS A 108 -6.44 -16.57 10.77
CA LYS A 108 -6.19 -17.36 11.99
C LYS A 108 -6.44 -16.55 13.25
N ALA A 109 -6.66 -17.25 14.35
CA ALA A 109 -6.74 -16.66 15.67
C ALA A 109 -5.56 -15.71 15.93
N GLY A 110 -5.86 -14.52 16.43
CA GLY A 110 -4.88 -13.46 16.64
C GLY A 110 -4.65 -12.52 15.47
N ASP A 111 -5.25 -12.79 14.30
CA ASP A 111 -5.10 -11.88 13.17
C ASP A 111 -5.89 -10.59 13.35
N LEU A 112 -5.23 -9.48 12.96
CA LEU A 112 -5.84 -8.18 12.80
C LEU A 112 -5.91 -7.86 11.29
N LEU A 113 -7.12 -7.68 10.78
CA LEU A 113 -7.39 -7.25 9.41
C LEU A 113 -7.78 -5.78 9.39
N GLU A 114 -6.95 -4.92 8.81
CA GLU A 114 -7.19 -3.49 8.75
C GLU A 114 -7.58 -3.06 7.32
N LEU A 115 -8.76 -2.48 7.16
CA LEU A 115 -9.24 -1.89 5.91
C LEU A 115 -9.33 -0.38 6.08
N GLY A 116 -8.43 0.32 5.43
CA GLY A 116 -8.36 1.80 5.45
C GLY A 116 -6.94 2.29 5.70
N ASN A 117 -6.75 3.59 5.65
CA ASN A 117 -5.47 4.23 5.91
C ASN A 117 -5.41 4.74 7.35
N ASP A 118 -4.24 4.61 7.98
CA ASP A 118 -3.99 5.09 9.36
C ASP A 118 -3.57 6.57 9.43
N GLU A 119 -3.47 7.27 8.30
CA GLU A 119 -2.90 8.61 8.29
C GLU A 119 -3.91 9.68 8.70
N SER A 120 -3.49 10.37 9.65
CA SER A 120 -3.91 11.50 10.51
C SER A 120 -5.05 12.43 10.08
N ASN A 121 -5.75 12.93 11.10
CA ASN A 121 -6.67 14.05 11.09
C ASN A 121 -6.00 15.28 10.49
N GLY A 122 -6.29 15.57 9.24
CA GLY A 122 -5.66 16.64 8.53
C GLY A 122 -6.35 17.97 8.71
N THR A 123 -5.56 19.03 8.79
CA THR A 123 -6.01 20.39 8.62
C THR A 123 -5.93 20.79 7.16
N ALA A 124 -6.99 21.39 6.63
CA ALA A 124 -6.94 22.07 5.33
C ALA A 124 -6.54 23.53 5.55
N GLY A 125 -5.63 24.04 4.71
CA GLY A 125 -5.19 25.43 4.84
C GLY A 125 -4.15 25.81 3.80
N ALA A 126 -3.62 27.03 3.98
CA ALA A 126 -2.44 27.49 3.26
C ALA A 126 -1.31 27.69 4.26
N ILE A 127 -0.13 27.22 3.95
CA ILE A 127 1.07 27.49 4.73
C ILE A 127 2.09 28.26 3.89
N VAL A 128 2.88 29.08 4.53
CA VAL A 128 3.98 29.81 3.91
C VAL A 128 5.30 29.19 4.36
N VAL A 129 6.08 28.73 3.40
CA VAL A 129 7.39 28.14 3.65
C VAL A 129 8.48 29.14 3.26
N LYS A 130 9.24 29.62 4.24
CA LYS A 130 10.49 30.34 3.97
C LYS A 130 11.53 29.29 3.53
N VAL A 131 11.89 29.33 2.25
CA VAL A 131 12.81 28.34 1.64
C VAL A 131 14.26 28.66 1.98
N PRO A 132 15.20 27.70 1.81
CA PRO A 132 16.63 27.89 2.07
C PRO A 132 17.22 29.11 1.36
N GLU A 133 18.15 29.78 2.04
CA GLU A 133 18.88 30.91 1.46
C GLU A 133 19.75 30.45 0.29
N GLY A 134 19.77 31.22 -0.80
CA GLY A 134 20.50 30.86 -2.02
C GLY A 134 19.69 30.01 -3.01
N ALA A 135 18.42 29.71 -2.74
CA ALA A 135 17.56 29.04 -3.71
C ALA A 135 17.37 29.91 -4.97
N ASN A 136 17.60 29.33 -6.13
CA ASN A 136 17.57 30.02 -7.41
C ASN A 136 16.30 29.73 -8.22
N GLY A 137 15.85 30.71 -9.00
CA GLY A 137 14.75 30.57 -9.95
C GLY A 137 13.41 30.21 -9.29
N THR A 138 12.67 29.33 -9.91
CA THR A 138 11.40 28.81 -9.38
C THR A 138 11.66 27.71 -8.38
N VAL A 139 11.19 27.90 -7.16
CA VAL A 139 11.31 26.93 -6.08
C VAL A 139 10.00 26.16 -5.93
N LYS A 140 10.09 24.86 -5.94
CA LYS A 140 8.96 23.95 -5.64
C LYS A 140 9.10 23.40 -4.23
N VAL A 141 8.03 23.47 -3.46
CA VAL A 141 7.92 22.84 -2.14
C VAL A 141 6.85 21.74 -2.22
N SER A 142 7.20 20.54 -1.81
CA SER A 142 6.31 19.40 -1.76
C SER A 142 6.24 18.82 -0.35
N THR A 143 5.04 18.42 0.05
CA THR A 143 4.74 17.79 1.34
C THR A 143 3.77 16.63 1.12
N PRO A 144 3.54 15.72 2.08
CA PRO A 144 2.57 14.64 1.95
C PRO A 144 1.14 15.11 1.69
N CYS A 145 0.81 16.33 2.05
CA CYS A 145 -0.55 16.86 2.03
C CYS A 145 -0.74 18.05 1.08
N GLY A 146 0.27 18.40 0.31
CA GLY A 146 0.16 19.47 -0.68
C GLY A 146 1.49 19.92 -1.25
N SER A 147 1.41 20.74 -2.27
CA SER A 147 2.60 21.32 -2.90
C SER A 147 2.31 22.72 -3.43
N GLY A 148 3.37 23.48 -3.67
CA GLY A 148 3.31 24.78 -4.30
C GLY A 148 4.62 25.15 -4.95
N GLN A 149 4.60 26.19 -5.76
CA GLN A 149 5.79 26.74 -6.38
C GLN A 149 5.77 28.28 -6.35
N GLY A 150 6.94 28.87 -6.30
CA GLY A 150 7.08 30.33 -6.25
C GLY A 150 8.53 30.74 -6.38
N THR A 151 8.82 32.00 -6.09
CA THR A 151 10.19 32.51 -6.02
C THR A 151 10.61 32.67 -4.55
N ALA A 152 11.90 32.42 -4.27
CA ALA A 152 12.45 32.69 -2.94
C ALA A 152 12.19 34.16 -2.52
N PRO A 153 12.09 34.47 -1.22
CA PRO A 153 12.37 33.59 -0.08
C PRO A 153 11.14 32.82 0.43
N ASN A 154 9.92 33.12 -0.02
CA ASN A 154 8.71 32.52 0.55
C ASN A 154 7.87 31.85 -0.54
N VAL A 155 7.48 30.60 -0.31
CA VAL A 155 6.59 29.84 -1.19
C VAL A 155 5.30 29.50 -0.43
N ALA A 156 4.15 29.90 -0.97
CA ALA A 156 2.86 29.51 -0.44
C ALA A 156 2.45 28.14 -1.01
N ILE A 157 2.00 27.23 -0.14
CA ILE A 157 1.47 25.93 -0.52
C ILE A 157 0.07 25.73 0.06
N THR A 158 -0.82 25.15 -0.73
CA THR A 158 -2.13 24.72 -0.26
C THR A 158 -2.00 23.28 0.22
N VAL A 159 -2.51 23.01 1.41
CA VAL A 159 -2.41 21.73 2.08
C VAL A 159 -3.78 21.25 2.52
N THR A 160 -3.97 19.93 2.48
CA THR A 160 -5.20 19.27 2.94
C THR A 160 -4.81 17.99 3.66
N ASP A 161 -5.42 17.73 4.81
CA ASP A 161 -5.19 16.52 5.58
C ASP A 161 -3.71 16.30 5.96
N CYS A 162 -3.09 17.32 6.55
CA CYS A 162 -1.68 17.26 6.94
C CYS A 162 -1.46 16.53 8.26
N PRO A 163 -0.40 15.72 8.37
CA PRO A 163 0.06 15.19 9.64
C PRO A 163 0.65 16.31 10.54
N THR A 164 0.67 16.07 11.84
CA THR A 164 1.28 17.00 12.81
C THR A 164 2.78 17.22 12.60
N MET A 165 3.48 16.21 12.06
CA MET A 165 4.86 16.29 11.59
C MET A 165 4.86 16.11 10.08
N MET A 166 5.30 17.13 9.37
CA MET A 166 5.32 17.19 7.90
C MET A 166 6.70 16.96 7.35
N ASP A 167 6.73 16.27 6.23
CA ASP A 167 7.93 16.11 5.40
C ASP A 167 7.97 17.24 4.37
N PHE A 168 8.99 18.06 4.40
CA PHE A 168 9.22 19.15 3.44
C PHE A 168 10.33 18.77 2.49
N TYR A 169 10.01 18.72 1.21
CA TYR A 169 10.98 18.56 0.12
C TYR A 169 10.99 19.82 -0.74
N VAL A 170 12.14 20.43 -0.82
CA VAL A 170 12.34 21.69 -1.56
C VAL A 170 13.28 21.44 -2.73
N VAL A 171 12.92 21.90 -3.91
CA VAL A 171 13.76 21.88 -5.13
C VAL A 171 13.76 23.25 -5.76
N ASP A 172 14.93 23.76 -6.11
CA ASP A 172 15.09 25.05 -6.80
C ASP A 172 15.21 24.91 -8.32
N GLY A 173 15.35 26.04 -9.02
CA GLY A 173 15.48 26.07 -10.47
C GLY A 173 16.72 25.38 -11.02
N ASP A 174 17.76 25.21 -10.22
CA ASP A 174 19.00 24.50 -10.56
C ASP A 174 18.94 23.01 -10.21
N ASN A 175 17.77 22.52 -9.79
CA ASN A 175 17.52 21.17 -9.29
C ASN A 175 18.31 20.83 -8.02
N SER A 176 18.82 21.80 -7.28
CA SER A 176 19.34 21.57 -5.94
C SER A 176 18.18 21.30 -5.00
N SER A 177 18.37 20.38 -4.08
CA SER A 177 17.28 19.90 -3.23
C SER A 177 17.63 19.87 -1.75
N PHE A 178 16.60 19.85 -0.93
CA PHE A 178 16.68 19.76 0.51
C PHE A 178 15.46 19.03 1.06
N TYR A 179 15.66 18.25 2.12
CA TYR A 179 14.58 17.58 2.85
C TYR A 179 14.69 17.82 4.34
N LYS A 180 13.55 18.06 4.98
CA LYS A 180 13.43 18.14 6.43
C LYS A 180 12.05 17.74 6.92
N LYS A 181 12.00 17.06 8.05
CA LYS A 181 10.78 16.83 8.81
C LYS A 181 10.61 17.95 9.84
N ALA A 182 9.46 18.62 9.85
CA ALA A 182 9.15 19.72 10.75
C ALA A 182 7.67 19.69 11.18
N PRO A 183 7.32 20.26 12.34
CA PRO A 183 5.93 20.38 12.77
C PRO A 183 5.09 21.21 11.78
N TYR A 184 3.81 20.85 11.65
CA TYR A 184 2.84 21.67 10.95
C TYR A 184 2.74 23.06 11.60
N ALA A 185 2.86 24.10 10.79
CA ALA A 185 2.64 25.50 11.20
C ALA A 185 2.21 26.34 9.98
N GLU A 186 1.44 27.40 10.19
CA GLU A 186 1.06 28.34 9.13
C GLU A 186 2.28 29.00 8.46
N ASN A 187 3.38 29.16 9.21
CA ASN A 187 4.65 29.67 8.72
C ASN A 187 5.77 28.72 9.11
N VAL A 188 6.44 28.14 8.13
CA VAL A 188 7.54 27.20 8.33
C VAL A 188 8.83 27.86 7.84
N ASN A 189 9.84 27.91 8.71
CA ASN A 189 11.13 28.53 8.38
C ASN A 189 12.19 27.44 8.08
N LEU A 190 12.58 27.32 6.83
CA LEU A 190 13.67 26.48 6.33
C LEU A 190 14.86 27.32 5.83
N GLY A 191 14.86 28.64 6.08
CA GLY A 191 15.83 29.58 5.53
C GLY A 191 17.28 29.38 5.95
N THR A 192 17.53 28.66 7.06
CA THR A 192 18.88 28.34 7.56
C THR A 192 19.45 27.04 6.99
N GLU A 193 18.66 26.30 6.23
CA GLU A 193 19.08 25.05 5.64
C GLU A 193 19.83 25.26 4.31
N VAL A 194 20.52 24.22 3.84
CA VAL A 194 21.36 24.29 2.65
C VAL A 194 20.81 23.35 1.58
N LEU A 195 20.62 23.85 0.39
CA LEU A 195 20.31 23.05 -0.80
C LEU A 195 21.56 22.31 -1.28
N SER A 196 21.39 21.07 -1.64
CA SER A 196 22.44 20.20 -2.18
C SER A 196 22.14 19.87 -3.64
N GLY A 197 23.18 19.93 -4.48
CA GLY A 197 23.06 19.53 -5.89
C GLY A 197 22.79 18.03 -6.04
N ASN A 198 22.21 17.68 -7.19
CA ASN A 198 21.94 16.27 -7.51
C ASN A 198 23.23 15.47 -7.75
N LEU A 199 23.16 14.18 -7.49
CA LEU A 199 24.21 13.21 -7.74
C LEU A 199 23.85 12.35 -8.96
N ALA A 200 24.84 12.11 -9.82
CA ALA A 200 24.67 11.16 -10.93
C ALA A 200 24.65 9.72 -10.40
N ALA A 201 23.67 8.96 -10.80
CA ALA A 201 23.54 7.55 -10.46
C ALA A 201 23.18 6.71 -11.70
N THR A 202 23.33 5.40 -11.59
CA THR A 202 23.04 4.45 -12.68
C THR A 202 21.91 3.54 -12.26
N LEU A 203 20.90 3.40 -13.11
CA LEU A 203 19.88 2.36 -13.03
C LEU A 203 20.23 1.25 -14.02
N ALA A 204 20.31 0.02 -13.55
CA ALA A 204 20.65 -1.14 -14.37
C ALA A 204 19.87 -2.39 -13.96
N ALA A 205 19.71 -3.33 -14.88
CA ALA A 205 19.22 -4.67 -14.60
C ALA A 205 20.25 -5.72 -15.04
N THR A 206 20.34 -6.80 -14.29
CA THR A 206 21.15 -7.98 -14.58
C THR A 206 20.28 -9.22 -14.67
N ASN A 207 20.79 -10.28 -15.32
CA ASN A 207 20.09 -11.57 -15.45
C ASN A 207 18.66 -11.42 -16.01
N VAL A 208 18.47 -10.48 -16.94
CA VAL A 208 17.17 -10.23 -17.58
C VAL A 208 16.81 -11.44 -18.46
N PRO A 209 15.58 -12.01 -18.34
CA PRO A 209 15.14 -13.08 -19.22
C PRO A 209 15.21 -12.67 -20.69
N ILE A 210 15.55 -13.61 -21.54
CA ILE A 210 15.70 -13.35 -22.98
C ILE A 210 14.39 -12.82 -23.55
N GLY A 211 14.47 -11.68 -24.25
CA GLY A 211 13.31 -11.02 -24.86
C GLY A 211 12.43 -10.21 -23.89
N ALA A 212 12.74 -10.21 -22.60
CA ALA A 212 12.00 -9.38 -21.65
C ALA A 212 12.44 -7.91 -21.74
N GLN A 213 11.49 -7.01 -21.50
CA GLN A 213 11.74 -5.59 -21.29
C GLN A 213 11.73 -5.30 -19.80
N VAL A 214 12.72 -4.52 -19.34
CA VAL A 214 12.82 -4.10 -17.94
C VAL A 214 12.86 -2.59 -17.86
N ASN A 215 11.92 -2.04 -17.10
CA ASN A 215 11.85 -0.63 -16.78
C ASN A 215 12.09 -0.43 -15.28
N ILE A 216 12.93 0.52 -14.92
CA ILE A 216 13.18 0.90 -13.52
C ILE A 216 12.79 2.36 -13.31
N GLU A 217 12.18 2.62 -12.19
CA GLU A 217 11.94 3.96 -11.66
C GLU A 217 12.40 3.98 -10.21
N GLU A 218 13.19 4.97 -9.85
CA GLU A 218 13.57 5.23 -8.47
C GLU A 218 12.81 6.43 -7.95
N ARG A 219 12.20 6.28 -6.79
CA ARG A 219 11.50 7.34 -6.06
C ARG A 219 12.16 7.57 -4.70
N VAL A 220 12.31 8.81 -4.33
CA VAL A 220 12.56 9.20 -2.95
C VAL A 220 11.21 9.39 -2.28
N VAL A 221 10.99 8.74 -1.17
CA VAL A 221 9.68 8.72 -0.50
C VAL A 221 9.81 9.08 0.98
N ALA A 222 8.74 9.68 1.51
CA ALA A 222 8.52 9.85 2.94
C ALA A 222 7.16 9.25 3.28
N GLY A 223 7.14 8.15 4.03
CA GLY A 223 5.93 7.36 4.19
C GLY A 223 5.39 6.88 2.83
N MET A 224 4.14 7.13 2.53
CA MET A 224 3.51 6.79 1.24
C MET A 224 3.66 7.88 0.17
N PHE A 225 4.32 8.99 0.48
CA PHE A 225 4.40 10.14 -0.39
C PHE A 225 5.70 10.18 -1.20
N ALA A 226 5.60 10.25 -2.52
CA ALA A 226 6.74 10.40 -3.41
C ALA A 226 7.19 11.87 -3.44
N LEU A 227 8.40 12.13 -2.92
CA LEU A 227 9.04 13.44 -2.94
C LEU A 227 9.69 13.72 -4.30
N PHE A 228 10.29 12.69 -4.89
CA PHE A 228 11.00 12.75 -6.15
C PHE A 228 10.80 11.45 -6.94
N SER A 229 10.88 11.53 -8.27
CA SER A 229 10.91 10.39 -9.18
C SER A 229 11.97 10.62 -10.25
N SER A 230 12.80 9.60 -10.52
CA SER A 230 13.74 9.60 -11.64
C SER A 230 13.05 9.51 -13.00
N GLY A 231 11.75 9.25 -12.99
CA GLY A 231 10.98 8.81 -14.14
C GLY A 231 11.38 7.40 -14.57
N THR A 232 10.50 6.73 -15.30
CA THR A 232 10.69 5.37 -15.78
C THR A 232 11.79 5.30 -16.84
N LYS A 233 12.77 4.45 -16.64
CA LYS A 233 13.90 4.20 -17.55
C LYS A 233 13.93 2.76 -17.99
N ARG A 234 14.06 2.54 -19.28
CA ARG A 234 14.28 1.20 -19.85
C ARG A 234 15.76 0.81 -19.71
N VAL A 235 16.02 -0.38 -19.14
CA VAL A 235 17.38 -0.83 -18.76
C VAL A 235 17.71 -2.26 -19.17
N ASP A 236 16.86 -2.90 -19.99
CA ASP A 236 17.04 -4.29 -20.43
C ASP A 236 18.27 -4.50 -21.32
N GLN A 237 18.76 -3.48 -22.01
CA GLN A 237 19.89 -3.56 -22.92
C GLN A 237 21.08 -2.71 -22.46
N THR A 238 20.82 -1.54 -21.87
CA THR A 238 21.86 -0.60 -21.44
C THR A 238 21.44 0.07 -20.13
N PRO A 239 22.41 0.28 -19.21
CA PRO A 239 22.16 1.07 -18.01
C PRO A 239 21.72 2.49 -18.35
N ALA A 240 20.81 3.03 -17.58
CA ALA A 240 20.34 4.43 -17.70
C ALA A 240 21.02 5.32 -16.65
N GLN A 241 21.46 6.50 -17.08
CA GLN A 241 21.95 7.53 -16.18
C GLN A 241 20.79 8.40 -15.69
N VAL A 242 20.78 8.68 -14.41
CA VAL A 242 19.79 9.55 -13.75
C VAL A 242 20.49 10.50 -12.80
N ASN A 243 19.84 11.62 -12.52
CA ASN A 243 20.25 12.54 -11.48
C ASN A 243 19.32 12.38 -10.27
N LEU A 244 19.90 12.03 -9.14
CA LEU A 244 19.17 11.79 -7.89
C LEU A 244 19.43 12.93 -6.91
N PRO A 245 18.44 13.31 -6.09
CA PRO A 245 18.61 14.31 -5.06
C PRO A 245 19.63 13.89 -4.00
N ASN A 246 20.48 14.80 -3.56
CA ASN A 246 21.42 14.54 -2.48
C ASN A 246 20.78 14.92 -1.13
N VAL A 247 19.90 14.07 -0.64
CA VAL A 247 19.16 14.25 0.62
C VAL A 247 19.35 13.04 1.54
N THR A 248 19.07 13.20 2.82
CA THR A 248 19.20 12.14 3.84
C THR A 248 17.94 12.07 4.70
N GLY A 249 17.75 10.98 5.43
CA GLY A 249 16.62 10.82 6.35
C GLY A 249 15.29 10.48 5.67
N VAL A 250 15.34 10.06 4.41
CA VAL A 250 14.22 9.63 3.60
C VAL A 250 14.40 8.16 3.19
N GLU A 251 13.37 7.58 2.62
CA GLU A 251 13.43 6.23 2.06
C GLU A 251 13.50 6.27 0.54
N GLN A 252 14.00 5.20 -0.02
CA GLN A 252 14.00 4.95 -1.46
C GLN A 252 12.97 3.86 -1.77
N LEU A 253 12.20 4.07 -2.83
CA LEU A 253 11.31 3.08 -3.41
C LEU A 253 11.76 2.83 -4.85
N VAL A 254 12.27 1.63 -5.10
CA VAL A 254 12.65 1.18 -6.44
C VAL A 254 11.50 0.38 -7.02
N LEU A 255 10.98 0.85 -8.14
CA LEU A 255 9.91 0.19 -8.89
C LEU A 255 10.49 -0.42 -10.15
N VAL A 256 10.29 -1.71 -10.33
CA VAL A 256 10.73 -2.43 -11.53
C VAL A 256 9.51 -3.05 -12.20
N GLN A 257 9.39 -2.80 -13.49
CA GLN A 257 8.38 -3.44 -14.35
C GLN A 257 9.09 -4.37 -15.31
N ILE A 258 8.67 -5.61 -15.35
CA ILE A 258 9.22 -6.64 -16.25
C ILE A 258 8.07 -7.09 -17.15
N GLN A 259 8.30 -7.01 -18.45
CA GLN A 259 7.40 -7.53 -19.46
C GLN A 259 8.12 -8.59 -20.25
N ALA A 260 7.75 -9.84 -20.04
CA ALA A 260 8.24 -11.01 -20.75
C ALA A 260 7.16 -11.58 -21.68
N THR A 261 7.52 -12.57 -22.48
CA THR A 261 6.56 -13.30 -23.33
C THR A 261 5.50 -14.02 -22.49
N GLU A 262 5.91 -14.52 -21.33
CA GLU A 262 5.10 -15.30 -20.40
C GLU A 262 4.11 -14.43 -19.60
N GLY A 263 4.36 -13.13 -19.47
CA GLY A 263 3.50 -12.24 -18.69
C GLY A 263 4.20 -10.98 -18.19
N ARG A 264 3.61 -10.39 -17.15
CA ARG A 264 4.08 -9.13 -16.55
C ARG A 264 4.35 -9.30 -15.08
N GLN A 265 5.39 -8.64 -14.61
CA GLN A 265 5.67 -8.54 -13.18
C GLN A 265 6.03 -7.10 -12.79
N MET A 266 5.70 -6.76 -11.56
CA MET A 266 6.12 -5.52 -10.89
C MET A 266 6.83 -5.89 -9.61
N VAL A 267 7.97 -5.28 -9.36
CA VAL A 267 8.72 -5.41 -8.11
C VAL A 267 8.82 -4.03 -7.48
N ALA A 268 8.45 -3.94 -6.23
CA ALA A 268 8.65 -2.75 -5.41
C ALA A 268 9.61 -3.10 -4.27
N SER A 269 10.72 -2.41 -4.18
CA SER A 269 11.70 -2.59 -3.10
C SER A 269 11.87 -1.28 -2.36
N ARG A 270 11.74 -1.30 -1.05
CA ARG A 270 11.85 -0.12 -0.19
C ARG A 270 13.01 -0.30 0.80
N SER A 271 13.81 0.74 0.95
CA SER A 271 14.97 0.78 1.84
C SER A 271 15.32 2.21 2.22
N SER A 272 16.24 2.38 3.15
CA SER A 272 16.83 3.69 3.42
C SER A 272 17.43 4.27 2.15
N TYR A 273 17.18 5.55 1.88
CA TYR A 273 17.64 6.21 0.67
C TYR A 273 19.15 6.41 0.65
N SER A 274 19.74 6.09 -0.48
CA SER A 274 21.13 6.41 -0.80
C SER A 274 21.22 6.76 -2.28
N ALA A 275 21.79 7.90 -2.62
CA ALA A 275 22.03 8.30 -4.02
C ALA A 275 23.13 7.44 -4.66
N SER A 276 22.94 6.14 -4.70
CA SER A 276 23.84 5.10 -5.19
C SER A 276 23.28 4.43 -6.44
N PRO A 277 24.10 3.75 -7.25
CA PRO A 277 23.60 2.96 -8.37
C PRO A 277 22.60 1.90 -7.90
N VAL A 278 21.47 1.79 -8.61
CA VAL A 278 20.49 0.72 -8.41
C VAL A 278 20.72 -0.35 -9.45
N ILE A 279 21.11 -1.55 -8.99
CA ILE A 279 21.31 -2.73 -9.84
C ILE A 279 20.28 -3.77 -9.44
N PHE A 280 19.32 -4.00 -10.30
CA PHE A 280 18.25 -4.97 -10.10
C PHE A 280 18.63 -6.32 -10.73
N ASP A 281 18.67 -7.38 -9.91
CA ASP A 281 18.80 -8.76 -10.41
C ASP A 281 17.41 -9.32 -10.73
N ALA A 282 17.10 -9.47 -12.03
CA ALA A 282 15.79 -9.91 -12.46
C ALA A 282 15.49 -11.33 -11.97
N THR A 283 16.45 -12.28 -12.06
CA THR A 283 16.16 -13.68 -11.70
C THR A 283 15.97 -13.89 -10.20
N ALA A 284 16.63 -13.11 -9.35
CA ALA A 284 16.50 -13.22 -7.91
C ALA A 284 15.10 -12.79 -7.40
N ASN A 285 14.43 -11.94 -8.17
CA ASN A 285 13.16 -11.31 -7.76
C ASN A 285 11.94 -11.84 -8.53
N LEU A 286 12.14 -12.69 -9.54
CA LEU A 286 11.04 -13.28 -10.30
C LEU A 286 10.23 -14.28 -9.44
N ILE A 287 8.93 -14.30 -9.70
CA ILE A 287 7.99 -15.33 -9.25
C ILE A 287 7.31 -15.94 -10.49
N PRO A 288 6.51 -17.00 -10.40
CA PRO A 288 5.84 -17.55 -11.57
C PRO A 288 5.01 -16.48 -12.30
N PHE A 289 5.02 -16.49 -13.62
CA PHE A 289 4.12 -15.68 -14.43
C PHE A 289 2.74 -16.32 -14.49
N VAL A 290 1.71 -15.49 -14.45
CA VAL A 290 0.31 -15.91 -14.54
C VAL A 290 -0.21 -15.75 -15.95
N SER A 291 -0.90 -16.78 -16.44
CA SER A 291 -1.61 -16.74 -17.73
C SER A 291 -2.89 -17.58 -17.68
N THR A 292 -3.74 -17.47 -18.68
CA THR A 292 -4.94 -18.31 -18.89
C THR A 292 -5.82 -18.41 -17.66
N VAL A 293 -6.36 -17.27 -17.19
CA VAL A 293 -7.23 -17.22 -16.02
C VAL A 293 -8.68 -17.52 -16.41
N GLU A 294 -9.32 -18.46 -15.73
CA GLU A 294 -10.74 -18.76 -15.87
C GLU A 294 -11.49 -18.54 -14.55
N TYR A 295 -12.57 -17.79 -14.61
CA TYR A 295 -13.45 -17.49 -13.48
C TYR A 295 -14.72 -18.35 -13.58
N LYS A 296 -14.98 -19.17 -12.54
CA LYS A 296 -16.14 -20.06 -12.45
C LYS A 296 -16.81 -19.92 -11.08
N PRO A 297 -18.10 -20.25 -10.93
CA PRO A 297 -18.77 -20.20 -9.62
C PRO A 297 -18.09 -21.02 -8.53
N ALA A 298 -17.53 -22.16 -8.90
CA ALA A 298 -16.87 -23.07 -7.94
C ALA A 298 -15.42 -22.72 -7.63
N GLY A 299 -14.80 -21.80 -8.39
CA GLY A 299 -13.42 -21.43 -8.18
C GLY A 299 -12.78 -20.76 -9.40
N ILE A 300 -11.56 -20.35 -9.22
CA ILE A 300 -10.75 -19.67 -10.22
C ILE A 300 -9.57 -20.58 -10.55
N THR A 301 -9.27 -20.72 -11.83
CA THR A 301 -8.12 -21.52 -12.28
C THR A 301 -7.23 -20.68 -13.19
N TRP A 302 -5.92 -20.95 -13.16
CA TRP A 302 -4.93 -20.27 -13.98
C TRP A 302 -3.74 -21.18 -14.31
N MET A 303 -2.91 -20.73 -15.22
CA MET A 303 -1.63 -21.37 -15.51
C MET A 303 -0.48 -20.53 -14.95
N GLU A 304 0.51 -21.22 -14.38
CA GLU A 304 1.75 -20.62 -13.90
C GLU A 304 2.93 -21.13 -14.73
N THR A 305 3.83 -20.20 -15.11
CA THR A 305 5.04 -20.52 -15.86
C THR A 305 6.24 -19.78 -15.27
N GLY A 306 7.41 -20.38 -15.39
CA GLY A 306 8.64 -19.83 -14.83
C GLY A 306 9.03 -20.42 -13.48
N ALA A 307 10.08 -19.85 -12.91
CA ALA A 307 10.65 -20.27 -11.62
C ALA A 307 10.23 -19.32 -10.48
N GLY A 308 10.52 -19.75 -9.25
CA GLY A 308 10.23 -18.98 -8.03
C GLY A 308 9.00 -19.49 -7.30
N THR A 309 8.66 -18.80 -6.22
CA THR A 309 7.50 -19.10 -5.39
C THR A 309 6.74 -17.82 -5.06
N ALA A 310 5.43 -17.90 -4.98
CA ALA A 310 4.59 -16.84 -4.46
C ALA A 310 4.13 -17.16 -3.03
N ASP A 311 3.78 -16.16 -2.26
CA ASP A 311 3.26 -16.29 -0.91
C ASP A 311 1.73 -16.21 -0.88
N ALA A 312 1.17 -15.46 -1.81
CA ALA A 312 -0.26 -15.18 -1.88
C ALA A 312 -0.77 -15.13 -3.32
N THR A 313 -2.08 -15.33 -3.43
CA THR A 313 -2.87 -15.06 -4.62
C THR A 313 -3.83 -13.93 -4.34
N ILE A 314 -3.93 -12.96 -5.27
CA ILE A 314 -4.94 -11.93 -5.25
C ILE A 314 -5.79 -12.03 -6.51
N VAL A 315 -7.10 -11.96 -6.33
CA VAL A 315 -8.06 -11.90 -7.43
C VAL A 315 -8.98 -10.72 -7.23
N ARG A 316 -9.15 -9.93 -8.26
CA ARG A 316 -10.21 -8.92 -8.35
C ARG A 316 -11.16 -9.29 -9.47
N MET A 317 -12.44 -9.25 -9.18
CA MET A 317 -13.52 -9.52 -10.12
C MET A 317 -14.52 -8.36 -10.06
N ASP A 318 -14.69 -7.66 -11.16
CA ASP A 318 -15.82 -6.75 -11.36
C ASP A 318 -16.95 -7.58 -11.99
N VAL A 319 -17.97 -7.83 -11.19
CA VAL A 319 -19.05 -8.77 -11.52
C VAL A 319 -20.29 -8.00 -11.90
N THR A 320 -20.83 -8.29 -13.10
CA THR A 320 -22.15 -7.84 -13.54
C THR A 320 -23.07 -9.04 -13.65
N ARG A 321 -24.14 -9.09 -12.87
CA ARG A 321 -25.08 -10.19 -12.89
C ARG A 321 -25.84 -10.28 -14.21
N GLY A 322 -25.97 -11.50 -14.70
CA GLY A 322 -26.84 -11.80 -15.84
C GLY A 322 -28.31 -11.63 -15.46
N GLY A 323 -29.05 -10.87 -16.25
CA GLY A 323 -30.47 -10.63 -16.03
C GLY A 323 -30.90 -9.22 -16.45
N PRO A 324 -32.16 -8.84 -16.24
CA PRO A 324 -32.61 -7.48 -16.51
C PRO A 324 -31.80 -6.52 -15.64
N GLN A 325 -31.14 -5.56 -16.28
CA GLN A 325 -30.27 -4.60 -15.63
C GLN A 325 -31.05 -3.77 -14.62
N THR A 326 -30.94 -4.15 -13.35
CA THR A 326 -31.30 -3.32 -12.22
C THR A 326 -30.01 -2.71 -11.64
N VAL A 327 -30.13 -1.55 -11.01
CA VAL A 327 -29.02 -0.75 -10.50
C VAL A 327 -28.14 -1.52 -9.49
N ASP A 328 -28.63 -2.63 -8.94
CA ASP A 328 -28.00 -3.42 -7.89
C ASP A 328 -27.28 -4.69 -8.39
N ASN A 329 -27.06 -4.81 -9.69
CA ASN A 329 -26.51 -6.03 -10.30
C ASN A 329 -25.00 -6.05 -10.42
N GLU A 330 -24.29 -5.06 -9.89
CA GLU A 330 -22.82 -4.97 -10.00
C GLU A 330 -22.19 -4.92 -8.61
N TYR A 331 -21.10 -5.66 -8.46
CA TYR A 331 -20.24 -5.59 -7.30
C TYR A 331 -18.80 -5.93 -7.68
N THR A 332 -17.84 -5.44 -6.89
CA THR A 332 -16.45 -5.85 -7.01
C THR A 332 -16.16 -6.88 -5.92
N ARG A 333 -15.60 -8.04 -6.29
CA ARG A 333 -15.10 -9.02 -5.33
C ARG A 333 -13.59 -9.09 -5.40
N ILE A 334 -12.95 -8.95 -4.25
CA ILE A 334 -11.51 -9.05 -4.08
C ILE A 334 -11.24 -10.21 -3.13
N ILE A 335 -10.44 -11.19 -3.57
CA ILE A 335 -10.08 -12.35 -2.76
C ILE A 335 -8.56 -12.33 -2.57
N ILE A 336 -8.15 -12.50 -1.33
CA ILE A 336 -6.75 -12.59 -0.91
C ILE A 336 -6.59 -13.92 -0.19
N ALA A 337 -5.73 -14.76 -0.72
CA ALA A 337 -5.54 -16.12 -0.25
C ALA A 337 -4.05 -16.50 -0.17
N PRO A 338 -3.66 -17.48 0.65
CA PRO A 338 -2.36 -18.11 0.50
C PRO A 338 -2.20 -18.65 -0.92
N HIS A 339 -0.98 -18.62 -1.43
CA HIS A 339 -0.71 -19.16 -2.76
C HIS A 339 -1.03 -20.66 -2.81
N ALA A 340 -1.86 -21.04 -3.79
CA ALA A 340 -2.09 -22.42 -4.18
C ALA A 340 -1.92 -22.51 -5.69
N VAL A 341 -1.18 -23.50 -6.17
CA VAL A 341 -0.82 -23.60 -7.59
C VAL A 341 -2.06 -23.87 -8.45
N GLY A 342 -2.30 -22.96 -9.39
CA GLY A 342 -3.26 -23.12 -10.48
C GLY A 342 -4.74 -23.10 -10.11
N THR A 343 -5.11 -23.00 -8.85
CA THR A 343 -6.52 -22.99 -8.43
C THR A 343 -6.77 -22.24 -7.12
N LEU A 344 -7.93 -21.59 -7.04
CA LEU A 344 -8.42 -20.93 -5.84
C LEU A 344 -9.91 -21.25 -5.65
N HIS A 345 -10.27 -21.78 -4.49
CA HIS A 345 -11.66 -21.86 -4.05
C HIS A 345 -12.19 -20.45 -3.75
N VAL A 346 -13.36 -20.14 -4.29
CA VAL A 346 -14.08 -18.89 -3.98
C VAL A 346 -15.06 -19.17 -2.85
N PRO A 347 -14.83 -18.66 -1.63
CA PRO A 347 -15.72 -18.92 -0.50
C PRO A 347 -17.15 -18.52 -0.81
N LEU A 348 -18.10 -19.42 -0.51
CA LEU A 348 -19.53 -19.18 -0.66
C LEU A 348 -20.04 -18.33 0.51
N LEU A 349 -20.63 -17.19 0.21
CA LEU A 349 -21.20 -16.30 1.22
C LEU A 349 -22.64 -16.71 1.53
N PRO A 350 -23.11 -16.50 2.78
CA PRO A 350 -24.51 -16.74 3.16
C PRO A 350 -25.49 -15.95 2.30
N ASP A 351 -25.09 -14.75 1.88
CA ASP A 351 -25.85 -13.93 0.94
C ASP A 351 -25.52 -14.31 -0.50
N ALA A 352 -26.45 -14.98 -1.17
CA ALA A 352 -26.31 -15.41 -2.55
C ALA A 352 -26.08 -14.25 -3.53
N LEU A 353 -26.38 -13.00 -3.12
CA LEU A 353 -26.17 -11.81 -3.93
C LEU A 353 -24.67 -11.62 -4.28
N TYR A 354 -23.75 -12.06 -3.44
CA TYR A 354 -22.31 -11.90 -3.65
C TYR A 354 -21.59 -13.18 -4.09
N ASN A 355 -22.33 -14.24 -4.38
CA ASN A 355 -21.78 -15.46 -4.96
C ASN A 355 -21.80 -15.41 -6.48
N LEU A 356 -20.75 -15.94 -7.11
CA LEU A 356 -20.66 -15.96 -8.58
C LEU A 356 -21.76 -16.87 -9.16
N GLY A 357 -22.51 -16.39 -10.12
CA GLY A 357 -23.51 -17.12 -10.87
C GLY A 357 -23.01 -17.59 -12.24
N MET A 358 -23.65 -18.62 -12.80
CA MET A 358 -23.29 -19.17 -14.12
C MET A 358 -23.49 -18.17 -15.27
N MET A 359 -24.33 -17.16 -15.08
CA MET A 359 -24.69 -16.17 -16.11
C MET A 359 -24.01 -14.81 -15.87
N ASP A 360 -23.19 -14.71 -14.84
CA ASP A 360 -22.51 -13.46 -14.50
C ASP A 360 -21.43 -13.13 -15.54
N GLN A 361 -21.33 -11.87 -15.90
CA GLN A 361 -20.20 -11.35 -16.66
C GLN A 361 -19.14 -10.91 -15.67
N ILE A 362 -17.93 -11.44 -15.83
CA ILE A 362 -16.82 -11.17 -14.93
C ILE A 362 -15.69 -10.55 -15.73
N ALA A 363 -15.32 -9.31 -15.38
CA ALA A 363 -14.07 -8.71 -15.79
C ALA A 363 -13.10 -8.89 -14.62
N GLY A 364 -12.13 -9.78 -14.77
CA GLY A 364 -11.26 -10.17 -13.68
C GLY A 364 -9.78 -9.87 -13.93
N THR A 365 -9.07 -9.65 -12.84
CA THR A 365 -7.61 -9.61 -12.81
C THR A 365 -7.13 -10.59 -11.75
N HIS A 366 -6.05 -11.29 -12.06
CA HIS A 366 -5.45 -12.28 -11.18
C HIS A 366 -3.97 -11.97 -11.01
N GLY A 367 -3.47 -12.07 -9.78
CA GLY A 367 -2.07 -11.88 -9.49
C GLY A 367 -1.54 -12.84 -8.43
N LEU A 368 -0.26 -13.16 -8.56
CA LEU A 368 0.53 -13.82 -7.55
C LEU A 368 1.40 -12.79 -6.85
N ILE A 369 1.55 -12.89 -5.54
CA ILE A 369 2.34 -11.96 -4.74
C ILE A 369 3.37 -12.72 -3.93
N LYS A 370 4.58 -12.17 -3.90
CA LYS A 370 5.63 -12.52 -2.95
C LYS A 370 6.02 -11.27 -2.17
N ALA A 371 6.12 -11.37 -0.86
CA ALA A 371 6.48 -10.23 -0.03
C ALA A 371 7.43 -10.62 1.11
N THR A 372 8.29 -9.71 1.51
CA THR A 372 9.07 -9.86 2.74
C THR A 372 8.13 -10.05 3.93
N GLY A 373 8.28 -11.16 4.64
CA GLY A 373 7.39 -11.56 5.73
C GLY A 373 6.22 -12.48 5.34
N GLY A 374 6.09 -12.81 4.04
CA GLY A 374 5.14 -13.81 3.54
C GLY A 374 3.67 -13.43 3.66
N TYR A 375 2.79 -14.42 3.46
CA TYR A 375 1.34 -14.23 3.44
C TYR A 375 0.78 -13.61 4.73
N ALA A 376 1.31 -13.98 5.90
CA ALA A 376 0.83 -13.46 7.18
C ALA A 376 0.90 -11.92 7.26
N LYS A 377 1.99 -11.33 6.79
CA LYS A 377 2.11 -9.86 6.71
C LYS A 377 1.21 -9.23 5.65
N LEU A 378 1.04 -9.89 4.51
CA LEU A 378 0.11 -9.44 3.46
C LEU A 378 -1.34 -9.46 3.96
N ARG A 379 -1.72 -10.51 4.67
CA ARG A 379 -3.07 -10.70 5.21
C ARG A 379 -3.44 -9.60 6.20
N GLY A 380 -2.57 -9.29 7.16
CA GLY A 380 -2.81 -8.27 8.19
C GLY A 380 -2.99 -6.86 7.61
N LYS A 381 -2.39 -6.60 6.45
CA LYS A 381 -2.51 -5.32 5.74
C LYS A 381 -3.29 -5.51 4.44
N ALA A 382 -4.50 -5.89 4.55
CA ALA A 382 -5.40 -6.20 3.46
C ALA A 382 -5.57 -5.07 2.43
N PHE A 383 -5.40 -3.85 2.85
CA PHE A 383 -5.43 -2.68 1.99
C PHE A 383 -4.22 -2.59 1.04
N VAL A 384 -3.10 -3.12 1.48
CA VAL A 384 -1.81 -3.16 0.79
C VAL A 384 -1.88 -3.90 -0.54
N VAL A 385 -2.71 -4.92 -0.61
CA VAL A 385 -2.83 -5.76 -1.81
C VAL A 385 -3.53 -5.04 -2.96
N ALA A 386 -4.28 -3.98 -2.69
CA ALA A 386 -4.88 -3.14 -3.73
C ALA A 386 -3.85 -2.27 -4.47
N ASN A 387 -2.70 -1.97 -3.84
CA ASN A 387 -1.58 -1.28 -4.47
C ASN A 387 -0.25 -1.80 -3.91
N PRO A 388 0.25 -2.95 -4.40
CA PRO A 388 1.48 -3.57 -3.88
C PRO A 388 2.70 -2.66 -3.97
N ILE A 389 2.67 -1.66 -4.86
CA ILE A 389 3.75 -0.71 -5.07
C ILE A 389 3.89 0.25 -3.89
N GLU A 390 2.77 0.74 -3.35
CA GLU A 390 2.77 1.71 -2.25
C GLU A 390 3.00 1.05 -0.88
N THR A 391 3.01 -0.25 -0.84
CA THR A 391 2.91 -1.06 0.35
C THR A 391 4.10 -1.99 0.58
N ALA A 392 5.15 -1.85 -0.22
CA ALA A 392 6.42 -2.49 0.14
C ALA A 392 6.79 -2.07 1.57
N PRO A 393 6.98 -3.02 2.49
CA PRO A 393 7.36 -2.70 3.86
C PRO A 393 8.71 -1.99 3.87
N THR A 394 8.97 -1.16 4.86
CA THR A 394 10.29 -0.58 5.09
C THR A 394 11.33 -1.72 5.13
N ASP A 395 12.44 -1.55 4.42
CA ASP A 395 13.48 -2.57 4.23
C ASP A 395 12.95 -3.91 3.67
N GLY A 396 11.96 -3.83 2.78
CA GLY A 396 11.33 -5.01 2.20
C GLY A 396 11.07 -4.92 0.70
N THR A 397 10.68 -6.04 0.15
CA THR A 397 10.35 -6.19 -1.29
C THR A 397 8.99 -6.86 -1.44
N VAL A 398 8.22 -6.36 -2.40
CA VAL A 398 6.99 -6.99 -2.89
C VAL A 398 7.11 -7.23 -4.38
N THR A 399 6.86 -8.44 -4.83
CA THR A 399 6.75 -8.80 -6.24
C THR A 399 5.32 -9.19 -6.56
N LEU A 400 4.76 -8.62 -7.61
CA LEU A 400 3.44 -8.95 -8.16
C LEU A 400 3.61 -9.46 -9.59
N SER A 401 3.16 -10.69 -9.85
CA SER A 401 2.96 -11.24 -11.19
C SER A 401 1.47 -11.22 -11.53
N TYR A 402 1.09 -10.74 -12.69
CA TYR A 402 -0.33 -10.57 -13.02
C TYR A 402 -0.64 -10.82 -14.49
N ALA A 403 -1.87 -11.29 -14.73
CA ALA A 403 -2.46 -11.39 -16.05
C ALA A 403 -3.49 -10.24 -16.23
N GLY A 404 -3.51 -9.63 -17.41
CA GLY A 404 -4.37 -8.49 -17.70
C GLY A 404 -3.79 -7.18 -17.15
N ASN A 405 -4.63 -6.34 -16.58
CA ASN A 405 -4.21 -5.15 -15.82
C ASN A 405 -3.84 -5.55 -14.39
N PRO A 406 -2.94 -4.81 -13.71
CA PRO A 406 -2.69 -5.09 -12.30
C PRO A 406 -4.00 -5.01 -11.52
N PRO A 407 -4.22 -5.92 -10.54
CA PRO A 407 -5.41 -5.86 -9.67
C PRO A 407 -5.31 -4.63 -8.76
N THR A 408 -5.71 -3.48 -9.27
CA THR A 408 -5.73 -2.22 -8.54
C THR A 408 -7.11 -1.96 -7.96
N ARG A 409 -7.17 -1.28 -6.82
CA ARG A 409 -8.43 -0.75 -6.30
C ARG A 409 -8.98 0.29 -7.28
N PRO A 410 -10.32 0.36 -7.50
CA PRO A 410 -10.91 1.54 -8.12
C PRO A 410 -10.49 2.78 -7.32
N ALA A 411 -10.13 3.86 -8.02
CA ALA A 411 -9.92 5.15 -7.35
C ALA A 411 -11.19 5.50 -6.56
N PRO A 412 -11.06 6.01 -5.33
CA PRO A 412 -12.20 6.40 -4.51
C PRO A 412 -13.04 7.49 -5.15
#